data_4df495f5493aa4aeaa0edf3409959ecf
#
_entry.id   4df495f5493aa4aeaa0edf3409959ecf
#
_cell.length_a   1.000
_cell.length_b   1.000
_cell.length_c   1.000
_cell.angle_alpha   90.00
_cell.angle_beta   90.00
_cell.angle_gamma   90.00
#
_symmetry.space_group_name_H-M   'P 1'
#
loop_
_entity.id
_entity.type
_entity.pdbx_description
1 polymer ?
#
loop_
_entity_poly.entity_id
_entity_poly.type
_entity_poly.pdbx_seq_one_letter_code
_entity_poly.pdbx_strand_id
1 'polypeptide(L)'
;MELKKYKKKRIVPQGWEEITLEDVFRTSSGATPLSTEVSYYANGTIPWVNSGELDKPYIYNTMNFISQKGFENSSTEIYPIDTVLVAMYGATAGKASILKMEACTNQAVCAILQNKEYSSVFLKYSIDTLYDHLVG
;
A
#
# COMPACT_ATOMS: atom_id res chain seq x y z
N MET A 1 -4.16 12.23 -5.64
CA MET A 1 -3.34 11.08 -5.29
C MET A 1 -2.12 10.98 -6.22
N GLU A 2 -0.98 10.72 -5.67
CA GLU A 2 0.28 10.85 -6.39
C GLU A 2 0.44 9.86 -7.57
N LEU A 3 -0.15 8.67 -7.48
CA LEU A 3 -0.07 7.70 -8.57
C LEU A 3 -0.71 8.21 -9.86
N LYS A 4 -1.70 9.08 -9.77
CA LYS A 4 -2.31 9.69 -10.96
C LYS A 4 -1.32 10.54 -11.73
N LYS A 5 -0.39 11.18 -11.04
CA LYS A 5 0.67 11.95 -11.69
C LYS A 5 1.60 11.05 -12.48
N TYR A 6 1.91 9.87 -11.95
CA TYR A 6 2.79 8.93 -12.62
C TYR A 6 2.18 8.42 -13.92
N LYS A 7 0.88 8.16 -13.95
CA LYS A 7 0.18 7.73 -15.16
C LYS A 7 0.37 8.71 -16.32
N LYS A 8 0.36 9.99 -16.01
CA LYS A 8 0.49 11.05 -17.01
C LYS A 8 1.90 11.19 -17.57
N LYS A 9 2.89 10.56 -16.96
CA LYS A 9 4.28 10.66 -17.38
C LYS A 9 4.64 9.75 -18.55
N ARG A 10 3.75 8.87 -18.97
CA ARG A 10 3.96 7.96 -20.09
C ARG A 10 5.25 7.16 -19.97
N ILE A 11 5.52 6.63 -18.79
CA ILE A 11 6.73 5.88 -18.50
C ILE A 11 6.49 4.40 -18.81
N VAL A 12 6.22 4.10 -20.07
CA VAL A 12 6.08 2.74 -20.56
C VAL A 12 7.08 2.49 -21.65
N PRO A 13 7.65 1.27 -21.73
CA PRO A 13 8.56 0.94 -22.81
C PRO A 13 7.89 1.05 -24.17
N GLN A 14 8.69 1.34 -25.17
CA GLN A 14 8.19 1.42 -26.54
C GLN A 14 7.55 0.09 -26.93
N GLY A 15 6.38 0.17 -27.54
CA GLY A 15 5.63 -1.02 -27.96
C GLY A 15 4.62 -1.51 -26.93
N TRP A 16 4.61 -0.94 -25.73
CA TRP A 16 3.60 -1.25 -24.71
C TRP A 16 2.42 -0.31 -24.86
N GLU A 17 1.23 -0.81 -24.51
CA GLU A 17 0.08 0.06 -24.39
C GLU A 17 0.22 0.93 -23.15
N GLU A 18 -0.21 2.17 -23.26
CA GLU A 18 -0.31 3.07 -22.12
C GLU A 18 -1.54 2.68 -21.31
N ILE A 19 -1.31 2.04 -20.17
CA ILE A 19 -2.35 1.60 -19.26
C ILE A 19 -2.20 2.35 -17.94
N THR A 20 -3.31 2.83 -17.39
CA THR A 20 -3.26 3.45 -16.07
C THR A 20 -3.46 2.39 -14.99
N LEU A 21 -2.89 2.62 -13.80
CA LEU A 21 -3.07 1.71 -12.67
C LEU A 21 -4.55 1.55 -12.31
N GLU A 22 -5.32 2.62 -12.40
CA GLU A 22 -6.75 2.58 -12.09
C GLU A 22 -7.56 1.72 -13.07
N ASP A 23 -7.09 1.59 -14.30
CA ASP A 23 -7.76 0.77 -15.30
C ASP A 23 -7.50 -0.72 -15.09
N VAL A 24 -6.35 -1.05 -14.50
CA VAL A 24 -5.89 -2.43 -14.39
C VAL A 24 -6.03 -2.96 -12.96
N PHE A 25 -5.80 -2.11 -11.96
CA PHE A 25 -5.77 -2.50 -10.56
C PHE A 25 -6.80 -1.73 -9.76
N ARG A 26 -7.38 -2.41 -8.78
CA ARG A 26 -8.17 -1.73 -7.76
C ARG A 26 -7.21 -1.15 -6.73
N THR A 27 -7.38 0.11 -6.39
CA THR A 27 -6.60 0.79 -5.37
C THR A 27 -7.47 1.12 -4.17
N SER A 28 -6.85 1.20 -3.00
CA SER A 28 -7.52 1.52 -1.76
C SER A 28 -6.51 2.19 -0.83
N SER A 29 -6.97 3.03 0.07
CA SER A 29 -6.12 3.55 1.14
C SER A 29 -6.67 3.08 2.48
N GLY A 30 -5.79 2.99 3.47
CA GLY A 30 -6.18 2.57 4.81
C GLY A 30 -6.74 3.69 5.65
N ALA A 31 -6.83 3.43 6.95
CA ALA A 31 -7.33 4.38 7.92
C ALA A 31 -6.70 4.14 9.28
N THR A 32 -6.80 5.14 10.15
CA THR A 32 -6.35 5.05 11.53
C THR A 32 -7.58 5.08 12.43
N PRO A 33 -7.85 4.00 13.19
CA PRO A 33 -8.91 4.05 14.18
C PRO A 33 -8.65 5.19 15.18
N LEU A 34 -9.72 5.77 15.74
CA LEU A 34 -9.60 6.91 16.65
C LEU A 34 -8.54 6.63 17.72
N SER A 35 -7.47 7.44 17.73
CA SER A 35 -6.30 7.18 18.57
C SER A 35 -6.56 7.33 20.05
N THR A 36 -7.58 8.09 20.43
CA THR A 36 -7.97 8.30 21.82
C THR A 36 -8.83 7.18 22.39
N GLU A 37 -9.32 6.28 21.55
CA GLU A 37 -10.13 5.15 22.00
C GLU A 37 -9.23 3.94 22.22
N VAL A 38 -8.86 3.72 23.49
CA VAL A 38 -7.92 2.67 23.89
C VAL A 38 -8.41 1.28 23.45
N SER A 39 -9.71 1.02 23.49
CA SER A 39 -10.27 -0.28 23.13
C SER A 39 -10.09 -0.65 21.66
N TYR A 40 -9.76 0.33 20.81
CA TYR A 40 -9.49 0.05 19.40
C TYR A 40 -8.11 -0.57 19.17
N TYR A 41 -7.24 -0.49 20.16
CA TYR A 41 -5.86 -0.97 20.07
C TYR A 41 -5.54 -2.05 21.10
N ALA A 42 -6.20 -2.01 22.26
CA ALA A 42 -5.92 -2.95 23.36
C ALA A 42 -6.13 -4.39 22.92
N ASN A 43 -5.13 -5.23 23.17
CA ASN A 43 -5.15 -6.66 22.81
C ASN A 43 -5.39 -6.87 21.32
N GLY A 44 -4.90 -5.96 20.48
CA GLY A 44 -5.07 -6.04 19.05
C GLY A 44 -4.45 -7.28 18.44
N THR A 45 -5.17 -7.90 17.53
CA THR A 45 -4.74 -9.10 16.82
C THR A 45 -4.71 -8.92 15.31
N ILE A 46 -5.30 -7.83 14.80
CA ILE A 46 -5.35 -7.57 13.37
C ILE A 46 -4.11 -6.76 12.99
N PRO A 47 -3.21 -7.31 12.15
CA PRO A 47 -2.02 -6.58 11.72
C PRO A 47 -2.41 -5.28 11.01
N TRP A 48 -1.73 -4.21 11.37
CA TRP A 48 -2.03 -2.86 10.87
C TRP A 48 -0.72 -2.18 10.51
N VAL A 49 -0.40 -2.20 9.21
CA VAL A 49 0.88 -1.73 8.69
C VAL A 49 0.85 -0.21 8.52
N ASN A 50 1.86 0.45 9.03
CA ASN A 50 2.03 1.89 8.89
C ASN A 50 3.05 2.21 7.81
N SER A 51 2.94 3.37 7.19
CA SER A 51 3.78 3.75 6.04
C SER A 51 5.28 3.72 6.34
N GLY A 52 5.68 3.99 7.58
CA GLY A 52 7.08 3.92 7.97
C GLY A 52 7.71 2.54 7.85
N GLU A 53 6.88 1.49 7.78
CA GLU A 53 7.38 0.12 7.63
C GLU A 53 7.69 -0.25 6.18
N LEU A 54 7.37 0.62 5.22
CA LEU A 54 7.58 0.35 3.80
C LEU A 54 9.00 0.67 3.33
N ASP A 55 9.97 0.54 4.22
CA ASP A 55 11.39 0.70 3.93
C ASP A 55 12.07 -0.60 3.49
N LYS A 56 11.28 -1.68 3.35
CA LYS A 56 11.76 -3.01 2.95
C LYS A 56 10.88 -3.57 1.82
N PRO A 57 11.43 -4.47 0.98
CA PRO A 57 10.69 -4.94 -0.20
C PRO A 57 9.49 -5.83 0.13
N TYR A 58 9.53 -6.54 1.26
CA TYR A 58 8.47 -7.48 1.64
C TYR A 58 8.07 -7.27 3.09
N ILE A 59 6.77 -7.33 3.36
CA ILE A 59 6.21 -7.21 4.71
C ILE A 59 5.73 -8.58 5.15
N TYR A 60 6.47 -9.22 6.04
CA TYR A 60 6.12 -10.53 6.61
C TYR A 60 5.47 -10.41 7.98
N ASN A 61 5.66 -9.28 8.65
CA ASN A 61 5.11 -9.03 9.99
C ASN A 61 5.03 -7.53 10.22
N THR A 62 4.37 -7.13 11.29
CA THR A 62 4.30 -5.74 11.73
C THR A 62 4.37 -5.70 13.26
N MET A 63 4.78 -4.55 13.77
CA MET A 63 4.75 -4.28 15.21
C MET A 63 3.41 -3.69 15.66
N ASN A 64 2.54 -3.36 14.73
CA ASN A 64 1.32 -2.62 15.02
C ASN A 64 0.09 -3.50 14.78
N PHE A 65 -0.85 -3.43 15.71
CA PHE A 65 -2.08 -4.22 15.65
C PHE A 65 -3.25 -3.36 16.11
N ILE A 66 -4.42 -3.64 15.59
CA ILE A 66 -5.67 -3.06 16.07
C ILE A 66 -6.58 -4.17 16.51
N SER A 67 -7.55 -3.83 17.38
CA SER A 67 -8.55 -4.78 17.83
C SER A 67 -9.64 -4.94 16.77
N GLN A 68 -10.46 -5.99 16.93
CA GLN A 68 -11.64 -6.18 16.08
C GLN A 68 -12.56 -4.95 16.17
N LYS A 69 -12.71 -4.40 17.37
CA LYS A 69 -13.51 -3.19 17.58
C LYS A 69 -12.93 -1.99 16.81
N GLY A 70 -11.62 -1.85 16.84
CA GLY A 70 -10.94 -0.79 16.08
C GLY A 70 -11.13 -0.96 14.59
N PHE A 71 -11.03 -2.18 14.10
CA PHE A 71 -11.25 -2.48 12.68
C PHE A 71 -12.69 -2.15 12.26
N GLU A 72 -13.68 -2.57 13.06
CA GLU A 72 -15.09 -2.35 12.74
C GLU A 72 -15.49 -0.86 12.79
N ASN A 73 -14.76 -0.05 13.54
CA ASN A 73 -15.05 1.38 13.71
C ASN A 73 -14.11 2.28 12.91
N SER A 74 -13.49 1.74 11.87
CA SER A 74 -12.68 2.52 10.94
C SER A 74 -13.02 2.11 9.51
N SER A 75 -12.52 2.87 8.55
CA SER A 75 -12.74 2.57 7.14
C SER A 75 -11.62 1.73 6.52
N THR A 76 -10.66 1.28 7.34
CA THR A 76 -9.59 0.43 6.83
C THR A 76 -10.14 -0.94 6.44
N GLU A 77 -9.49 -1.61 5.51
CA GLU A 77 -9.88 -2.95 5.10
C GLU A 77 -8.67 -3.88 5.14
N ILE A 78 -8.92 -5.18 5.26
CA ILE A 78 -7.86 -6.19 5.26
C ILE A 78 -7.51 -6.53 3.83
N TYR A 79 -6.24 -6.38 3.50
CA TYR A 79 -5.73 -6.70 2.17
C TYR A 79 -5.14 -8.10 2.13
N PRO A 80 -5.30 -8.80 1.00
CA PRO A 80 -4.75 -10.14 0.86
C PRO A 80 -3.24 -10.13 0.66
N ILE A 81 -2.64 -11.30 0.79
CA ILE A 81 -1.24 -11.52 0.47
C ILE A 81 -0.99 -11.11 -0.98
N ASP A 82 0.19 -10.55 -1.23
CA ASP A 82 0.66 -10.05 -2.52
C ASP A 82 0.05 -8.74 -2.96
N THR A 83 -0.68 -8.05 -2.08
CA THR A 83 -1.04 -6.66 -2.32
C THR A 83 0.22 -5.80 -2.28
N VAL A 84 0.35 -4.88 -3.23
CA VAL A 84 1.46 -3.92 -3.22
C VAL A 84 1.04 -2.70 -2.43
N LEU A 85 1.86 -2.32 -1.46
CA LEU A 85 1.64 -1.15 -0.61
C LEU A 85 2.60 -0.04 -1.02
N VAL A 86 2.10 1.17 -1.19
CA VAL A 86 2.91 2.33 -1.56
C VAL A 86 2.73 3.40 -0.49
N ALA A 87 3.84 3.90 0.05
CA ALA A 87 3.79 5.00 0.99
C ALA A 87 3.47 6.29 0.26
N MET A 88 2.46 7.00 0.73
CA MET A 88 1.95 8.20 0.08
C MET A 88 2.69 9.46 0.50
N TYR A 89 3.13 9.51 1.75
CA TYR A 89 3.85 10.65 2.31
C TYR A 89 4.68 10.19 3.51
N GLY A 90 5.49 11.10 4.04
CA GLY A 90 6.41 10.80 5.13
C GLY A 90 7.79 10.41 4.61
N ALA A 91 8.64 9.88 5.47
CA ALA A 91 10.03 9.56 5.15
C ALA A 91 10.18 8.47 4.11
N THR A 92 9.18 7.60 3.97
CA THR A 92 9.18 6.50 3.00
C THR A 92 8.35 6.81 1.75
N ALA A 93 7.92 8.05 1.57
CA ALA A 93 7.04 8.44 0.46
C ALA A 93 7.57 7.93 -0.89
N GLY A 94 6.71 7.27 -1.65
CA GLY A 94 7.03 6.69 -2.95
C GLY A 94 7.64 5.29 -2.89
N LYS A 95 8.01 4.79 -1.72
CA LYS A 95 8.53 3.44 -1.57
C LYS A 95 7.39 2.44 -1.55
N ALA A 96 7.67 1.25 -2.06
CA ALA A 96 6.70 0.18 -2.18
C ALA A 96 7.19 -1.10 -1.52
N SER A 97 6.24 -1.86 -0.99
CA SER A 97 6.49 -3.17 -0.38
C SER A 97 5.40 -4.14 -0.83
N ILE A 98 5.75 -5.41 -0.91
CA ILE A 98 4.77 -6.47 -1.18
C ILE A 98 4.35 -7.08 0.14
N LEU A 99 3.05 -7.09 0.39
CA LEU A 99 2.47 -7.63 1.61
C LEU A 99 2.51 -9.17 1.56
N LYS A 100 3.17 -9.79 2.54
CA LYS A 100 3.29 -11.25 2.62
C LYS A 100 2.49 -11.85 3.76
N MET A 101 1.52 -11.10 4.26
CA MET A 101 0.52 -11.54 5.25
C MET A 101 -0.74 -10.74 5.00
N GLU A 102 -1.87 -11.22 5.50
CA GLU A 102 -3.08 -10.42 5.48
C GLU A 102 -2.97 -9.30 6.52
N ALA A 103 -3.25 -8.07 6.13
CA ALA A 103 -3.14 -6.91 7.01
C ALA A 103 -3.95 -5.74 6.49
N CYS A 104 -4.32 -4.84 7.39
CA CYS A 104 -4.83 -3.53 7.02
C CYS A 104 -3.71 -2.50 7.16
N THR A 105 -3.98 -1.26 6.79
CA THR A 105 -2.97 -0.19 6.78
C THR A 105 -3.54 1.12 7.31
N ASN A 106 -2.66 2.06 7.62
CA ASN A 106 -3.09 3.42 7.92
C ASN A 106 -3.34 4.19 6.61
N GLN A 107 -3.83 5.43 6.72
CA GLN A 107 -4.22 6.25 5.56
C GLN A 107 -3.03 6.77 4.74
N ALA A 108 -1.82 6.65 5.26
CA ALA A 108 -0.62 7.06 4.55
C ALA A 108 -0.14 6.00 3.55
N VAL A 109 -0.85 4.88 3.44
CA VAL A 109 -0.52 3.78 2.56
C VAL A 109 -1.61 3.62 1.51
N CYS A 110 -1.21 3.57 0.25
CA CYS A 110 -2.08 3.19 -0.85
C CYS A 110 -1.85 1.71 -1.15
N ALA A 111 -2.91 0.93 -1.15
CA ALA A 111 -2.85 -0.49 -1.49
C ALA A 111 -3.27 -0.67 -2.94
N ILE A 112 -2.47 -1.43 -3.69
CA ILE A 112 -2.78 -1.79 -5.07
C ILE A 112 -3.03 -3.29 -5.08
N LEU A 113 -4.30 -3.67 -5.24
CA LEU A 113 -4.68 -5.07 -5.15
C LEU A 113 -4.26 -5.82 -6.41
N GLN A 114 -3.81 -7.05 -6.21
CA GLN A 114 -3.26 -7.85 -7.28
C GLN A 114 -4.27 -8.08 -8.40
N ASN A 115 -3.78 -7.97 -9.63
CA ASN A 115 -4.52 -8.33 -10.83
C ASN A 115 -3.93 -9.62 -11.38
N LYS A 116 -4.78 -10.50 -11.93
CA LYS A 116 -4.32 -11.79 -12.46
C LYS A 116 -3.35 -11.69 -13.63
N GLU A 117 -3.41 -10.59 -14.37
CA GLU A 117 -2.56 -10.38 -15.55
C GLU A 117 -1.17 -9.85 -15.22
N TYR A 118 -0.99 -9.30 -14.01
CA TYR A 118 0.26 -8.64 -13.62
C TYR A 118 0.70 -9.13 -12.25
N SER A 119 1.96 -9.51 -12.13
CA SER A 119 2.50 -9.93 -10.84
C SER A 119 2.76 -8.74 -9.93
N SER A 120 2.71 -8.98 -8.62
CA SER A 120 3.04 -7.97 -7.63
C SER A 120 4.51 -7.56 -7.72
N VAL A 121 5.40 -8.48 -8.06
CA VAL A 121 6.83 -8.20 -8.23
C VAL A 121 7.04 -7.23 -9.39
N PHE A 122 6.38 -7.47 -10.52
CA PHE A 122 6.46 -6.57 -11.67
C PHE A 122 5.95 -5.18 -11.33
N LEU A 123 4.81 -5.11 -10.66
CA LEU A 123 4.20 -3.85 -10.26
C LEU A 123 5.11 -3.08 -9.31
N LYS A 124 5.64 -3.77 -8.30
CA LYS A 124 6.56 -3.15 -7.34
C LYS A 124 7.81 -2.61 -8.04
N TYR A 125 8.39 -3.40 -8.93
CA TYR A 125 9.57 -2.98 -9.69
C TYR A 125 9.27 -1.71 -10.52
N SER A 126 8.11 -1.66 -11.14
CA SER A 126 7.70 -0.50 -11.94
C SER A 126 7.56 0.75 -11.08
N ILE A 127 6.99 0.61 -9.88
CA ILE A 127 6.83 1.73 -8.95
C ILE A 127 8.19 2.19 -8.42
N ASP A 128 9.07 1.26 -8.08
CA ASP A 128 10.42 1.60 -7.62
C ASP A 128 11.19 2.36 -8.68
N THR A 129 11.06 1.95 -9.94
CA THR A 129 11.69 2.62 -11.08
C THR A 129 11.17 4.04 -11.24
N LEU A 130 9.85 4.24 -11.10
CA LEU A 130 9.26 5.57 -11.13
C LEU A 130 9.79 6.45 -10.01
N TYR A 131 9.89 5.88 -8.81
CA TYR A 131 10.41 6.61 -7.67
C TYR A 131 11.84 7.09 -7.93
N ASP A 132 12.71 6.19 -8.37
CA ASP A 132 14.11 6.53 -8.65
C ASP A 132 14.23 7.59 -9.75
N HIS A 133 13.38 7.50 -10.77
CA HIS A 133 13.37 8.46 -11.85
C HIS A 133 12.95 9.87 -11.40
N LEU A 134 12.02 9.93 -10.44
CA LEU A 134 11.47 11.21 -9.99
C LEU A 134 12.31 11.90 -8.92
N VAL A 135 13.02 11.15 -8.09
CA VAL A 135 13.77 11.69 -6.95
C VAL A 135 15.28 11.51 -7.06
N GLY A 136 15.69 10.61 -7.90
CA GLY A 136 17.10 10.30 -8.10
C GLY A 136 17.68 11.05 -9.23
#